data_46e18368e57503e2137e5dc6413681c3
#
_entry.id   46e18368e57503e2137e5dc6413681c3
#
_cell.length_a   1.000
_cell.length_b   1.000
_cell.length_c   1.000
_cell.angle_alpha   90.00
_cell.angle_beta   90.00
_cell.angle_gamma   90.00
#
_symmetry.space_group_name_H-M   'P 1'
#
loop_
_entity.id
_entity.type
_entity.pdbx_description
1 polymer ?
#
loop_
_entity_poly.entity_id
_entity_poly.type
_entity_poly.pdbx_seq_one_letter_code
_entity_poly.pdbx_strand_id
1 'polypeptide(L)'
;MPDDSRLRLIRALGDTLDGLDVALCAFDDSDRTLAWNSTFFKFFPEHAGHVYVGEPYEANLRRFYTQRLDAQELPNIERYITAGVERHRAQTRPYSFEHGGLRVHVSSLPIDGVGRVRVWRAEALTAQRASPDMAEQASADIHEPGYLRSPVIESTELFDRIPDGLMICAEDQRIQWVNQPFMQMYHLPDRAAAVGLAFDEVYRHAWSVGGEGD
;
A
#
# COMPACT_ATOMS: atom_id res chain seq x y z
N MET A 1 3.00 21.60 -6.45
CA MET A 1 1.92 21.24 -5.49
C MET A 1 1.03 20.24 -6.17
N PRO A 2 0.74 19.09 -5.58
CA PRO A 2 -0.21 18.15 -6.16
C PRO A 2 -1.56 18.85 -6.36
N ASP A 3 -2.28 18.43 -7.40
CA ASP A 3 -3.65 18.89 -7.67
C ASP A 3 -4.54 18.57 -6.45
N ASP A 4 -5.25 19.59 -5.95
CA ASP A 4 -6.11 19.47 -4.76
C ASP A 4 -7.18 18.36 -4.92
N SER A 5 -7.60 18.09 -6.15
CA SER A 5 -8.55 17.01 -6.47
C SER A 5 -7.94 15.63 -6.23
N ARG A 6 -6.69 15.42 -6.65
CA ARG A 6 -5.97 14.15 -6.42
C ARG A 6 -5.70 13.91 -4.94
N LEU A 7 -5.35 14.97 -4.20
CA LEU A 7 -5.11 14.85 -2.77
C LEU A 7 -6.41 14.52 -2.01
N ARG A 8 -7.56 15.09 -2.43
CA ARG A 8 -8.88 14.71 -1.89
C ARG A 8 -9.20 13.25 -2.15
N LEU A 9 -8.92 12.75 -3.36
CA LEU A 9 -9.13 11.34 -3.69
C LEU A 9 -8.26 10.41 -2.82
N ILE A 10 -6.99 10.75 -2.62
CA ILE A 10 -6.07 9.96 -1.76
C ILE A 10 -6.58 9.94 -0.31
N ARG A 11 -7.11 11.05 0.20
CA ARG A 11 -7.69 11.10 1.55
C ARG A 11 -8.95 10.23 1.65
N ALA A 12 -9.86 10.35 0.69
CA ALA A 12 -11.07 9.52 0.65
C ALA A 12 -10.74 8.02 0.55
N LEU A 13 -9.72 7.68 -0.24
CA LEU A 13 -9.18 6.31 -0.29
C LEU A 13 -8.62 5.89 1.07
N GLY A 14 -7.86 6.77 1.74
CA GLY A 14 -7.34 6.51 3.08
C GLY A 14 -8.45 6.20 4.08
N ASP A 15 -9.52 6.98 4.07
CA ASP A 15 -10.71 6.75 4.93
C ASP A 15 -11.36 5.38 4.63
N THR A 16 -11.45 4.99 3.35
CA THR A 16 -11.95 3.68 2.95
C THR A 16 -11.06 2.55 3.46
N LEU A 17 -9.74 2.70 3.31
CA LEU A 17 -8.74 1.72 3.74
C LEU A 17 -8.67 1.56 5.27
N ASP A 18 -9.07 2.59 6.04
CA ASP A 18 -9.21 2.47 7.50
C ASP A 18 -10.22 1.39 7.89
N GLY A 19 -11.33 1.27 7.14
CA GLY A 19 -12.33 0.23 7.34
C GLY A 19 -11.83 -1.20 7.04
N LEU A 20 -10.71 -1.32 6.33
CA LEU A 20 -10.08 -2.59 5.94
C LEU A 20 -8.80 -2.90 6.74
N ASP A 21 -8.49 -2.10 7.76
CA ASP A 21 -7.23 -2.17 8.53
C ASP A 21 -5.97 -2.10 7.65
N VAL A 22 -6.04 -1.32 6.57
CA VAL A 22 -4.90 -1.04 5.69
C VAL A 22 -4.39 0.38 5.96
N ALA A 23 -3.13 0.49 6.35
CA ALA A 23 -2.46 1.77 6.55
C ALA A 23 -2.09 2.41 5.20
N LEU A 24 -2.24 3.73 5.09
CA LEU A 24 -1.84 4.52 3.93
C LEU A 24 -1.02 5.73 4.38
N CYS A 25 0.05 6.03 3.63
CA CYS A 25 0.74 7.31 3.69
C CYS A 25 1.18 7.73 2.28
N ALA A 26 0.91 8.98 1.94
CA ALA A 26 1.28 9.59 0.66
C ALA A 26 2.40 10.62 0.86
N PHE A 27 3.31 10.68 -0.11
CA PHE A 27 4.46 11.57 -0.14
C PHE A 27 4.52 12.29 -1.49
N ASP A 28 5.02 13.52 -1.51
CA ASP A 28 5.31 14.25 -2.75
C ASP A 28 6.62 13.76 -3.42
N ASP A 29 6.93 14.34 -4.58
CA ASP A 29 8.16 14.02 -5.34
C ASP A 29 9.46 14.37 -4.60
N SER A 30 9.37 15.13 -3.50
CA SER A 30 10.49 15.47 -2.61
C SER A 30 10.49 14.62 -1.32
N ASP A 31 9.75 13.51 -1.30
CA ASP A 31 9.56 12.62 -0.16
C ASP A 31 8.99 13.33 1.08
N ARG A 32 8.12 14.34 0.90
CA ARG A 32 7.42 15.01 1.98
C ARG A 32 6.04 14.44 2.14
N THR A 33 5.63 14.20 3.38
CA THR A 33 4.32 13.66 3.72
C THR A 33 3.19 14.57 3.25
N LEU A 34 2.23 14.02 2.50
CA LEU A 34 1.05 14.73 1.99
C LEU A 34 -0.23 14.37 2.74
N ALA A 35 -0.41 13.09 3.02
CA ALA A 35 -1.61 12.58 3.66
C ALA A 35 -1.31 11.20 4.28
N TRP A 36 -2.12 10.82 5.26
CA TRP A 36 -2.11 9.51 5.90
C TRP A 36 -3.52 9.20 6.41
N ASN A 37 -3.80 7.93 6.68
CA ASN A 37 -5.05 7.51 7.32
C ASN A 37 -4.84 7.14 8.81
N SER A 38 -5.90 6.87 9.54
CA SER A 38 -5.82 6.59 10.97
C SER A 38 -5.16 5.23 11.27
N THR A 39 -5.32 4.26 10.38
CA THR A 39 -4.68 2.94 10.47
C THR A 39 -3.16 3.04 10.40
N PHE A 40 -2.59 4.09 9.77
CA PHE A 40 -1.15 4.34 9.79
C PHE A 40 -0.59 4.40 11.21
N PHE A 41 -1.32 4.97 12.17
CA PHE A 41 -0.90 5.03 13.57
C PHE A 41 -1.06 3.71 14.33
N LYS A 42 -1.91 2.80 13.86
CA LYS A 42 -1.98 1.44 14.42
C LYS A 42 -0.70 0.66 14.13
N PHE A 43 -0.13 0.85 12.92
CA PHE A 43 1.12 0.21 12.50
C PHE A 43 2.36 0.91 13.07
N PHE A 44 2.30 2.22 13.17
CA PHE A 44 3.42 3.10 13.52
C PHE A 44 3.00 4.09 14.61
N PRO A 45 2.74 3.62 15.85
CA PRO A 45 2.24 4.46 16.94
C PRO A 45 3.19 5.59 17.30
N GLU A 46 4.48 5.46 17.02
CA GLU A 46 5.49 6.49 17.21
C GLU A 46 5.26 7.75 16.38
N HIS A 47 4.42 7.68 15.36
CA HIS A 47 4.05 8.84 14.53
C HIS A 47 2.85 9.60 15.06
N ALA A 48 2.05 9.01 15.97
CA ALA A 48 0.86 9.66 16.49
C ALA A 48 1.17 10.99 17.17
N GLY A 49 0.51 12.06 16.74
CA GLY A 49 0.73 13.42 17.24
C GLY A 49 2.01 14.12 16.74
N HIS A 50 2.81 13.47 15.90
CA HIS A 50 4.10 14.00 15.42
C HIS A 50 4.15 14.21 13.91
N VAL A 51 3.42 13.41 13.12
CA VAL A 51 3.41 13.54 11.67
C VAL A 51 2.60 14.77 11.24
N TYR A 52 3.11 15.48 10.21
CA TYR A 52 2.45 16.67 9.66
C TYR A 52 2.66 16.75 8.14
N VAL A 53 1.78 17.48 7.47
CA VAL A 53 1.90 17.72 6.02
C VAL A 53 3.17 18.50 5.71
N GLY A 54 3.98 18.01 4.78
CA GLY A 54 5.28 18.59 4.42
C GLY A 54 6.45 18.03 5.25
N GLU A 55 6.21 17.10 6.17
CA GLU A 55 7.28 16.46 6.93
C GLU A 55 8.16 15.61 6.02
N PRO A 56 9.51 15.77 6.11
CA PRO A 56 10.44 14.92 5.36
C PRO A 56 10.32 13.45 5.79
N TYR A 57 10.37 12.52 4.84
CA TYR A 57 10.34 11.08 5.11
C TYR A 57 11.46 10.61 6.05
N GLU A 58 12.63 11.27 6.00
CA GLU A 58 13.73 11.03 6.94
C GLU A 58 13.32 11.23 8.41
N ALA A 59 12.46 12.21 8.71
CA ALA A 59 11.97 12.45 10.07
C ALA A 59 11.04 11.31 10.51
N ASN A 60 10.22 10.76 9.61
CA ASN A 60 9.43 9.56 9.87
C ASN A 60 10.35 8.37 10.19
N LEU A 61 11.37 8.13 9.35
CA LEU A 61 12.32 7.04 9.57
C LEU A 61 13.10 7.21 10.87
N ARG A 62 13.48 8.42 11.23
CA ARG A 62 14.20 8.70 12.48
C ARG A 62 13.35 8.28 13.69
N ARG A 63 12.07 8.68 13.75
CA ARG A 63 11.16 8.23 14.82
C ARG A 63 11.02 6.72 14.83
N PHE A 64 10.81 6.11 13.64
CA PHE A 64 10.69 4.68 13.48
C PHE A 64 11.90 3.92 14.03
N TYR A 65 13.12 4.31 13.63
CA TYR A 65 14.33 3.62 14.04
C TYR A 65 14.73 3.92 15.49
N THR A 66 14.50 5.13 15.98
CA THR A 66 14.77 5.48 17.39
C THR A 66 14.02 4.57 18.36
N GLN A 67 12.83 4.11 17.99
CA GLN A 67 12.02 3.23 18.83
C GLN A 67 12.37 1.73 18.70
N ARG A 68 13.11 1.35 17.65
CA ARG A 68 13.32 -0.06 17.27
C ARG A 68 14.75 -0.54 17.34
N LEU A 69 15.70 0.36 17.18
CA LEU A 69 17.12 0.02 17.30
C LEU A 69 17.48 -0.14 18.77
N ASP A 70 18.28 -1.15 19.06
CA ASP A 70 18.85 -1.32 20.39
C ASP A 70 19.98 -0.32 20.67
N ALA A 71 20.48 -0.29 21.91
CA ALA A 71 21.51 0.64 22.33
C ALA A 71 22.84 0.46 21.58
N GLN A 72 23.09 -0.71 20.99
CA GLN A 72 24.32 -0.98 20.21
C GLN A 72 24.19 -0.48 18.78
N GLU A 73 22.98 -0.52 18.21
CA GLU A 73 22.70 -0.11 16.83
C GLU A 73 22.29 1.36 16.70
N LEU A 74 21.76 1.96 17.75
CA LEU A 74 21.30 3.35 17.76
C LEU A 74 22.37 4.37 17.28
N PRO A 75 23.68 4.21 17.59
CA PRO A 75 24.72 5.09 17.03
C PRO A 75 24.82 5.06 15.50
N ASN A 76 24.31 4.00 14.85
CA ASN A 76 24.33 3.82 13.40
C ASN A 76 23.02 4.27 12.73
N ILE A 77 22.12 4.96 13.43
CA ILE A 77 20.77 5.33 12.96
C ILE A 77 20.79 6.04 11.60
N GLU A 78 21.78 6.89 11.33
CA GLU A 78 21.90 7.61 10.05
C GLU A 78 22.08 6.66 8.86
N ARG A 79 22.79 5.56 9.04
CA ARG A 79 22.94 4.52 8.02
C ARG A 79 21.58 3.86 7.71
N TYR A 80 20.78 3.56 8.74
CA TYR A 80 19.46 2.98 8.57
C TYR A 80 18.49 3.95 7.89
N ILE A 81 18.57 5.23 8.24
CA ILE A 81 17.76 6.29 7.61
C ILE A 81 18.12 6.42 6.14
N THR A 82 19.41 6.55 5.80
CA THR A 82 19.87 6.65 4.41
C THR A 82 19.40 5.46 3.58
N ALA A 83 19.64 4.24 4.05
CA ALA A 83 19.19 3.02 3.38
C ALA A 83 17.65 2.96 3.25
N GLY A 84 16.92 3.47 4.26
CA GLY A 84 15.46 3.55 4.24
C GLY A 84 14.93 4.51 3.18
N VAL A 85 15.55 5.68 3.03
CA VAL A 85 15.22 6.66 1.98
C VAL A 85 15.52 6.10 0.58
N GLU A 86 16.70 5.50 0.39
CA GLU A 86 17.05 4.84 -0.87
C GLU A 86 16.05 3.76 -1.25
N ARG A 87 15.70 2.89 -0.30
CA ARG A 87 14.69 1.86 -0.51
C ARG A 87 13.31 2.45 -0.82
N HIS A 88 12.92 3.52 -0.16
CA HIS A 88 11.67 4.22 -0.43
C HIS A 88 11.59 4.70 -1.88
N ARG A 89 12.67 5.31 -2.38
CA ARG A 89 12.76 5.81 -3.75
C ARG A 89 12.85 4.70 -4.80
N ALA A 90 13.61 3.65 -4.50
CA ALA A 90 13.87 2.54 -5.42
C ALA A 90 12.74 1.49 -5.45
N GLN A 91 11.83 1.51 -4.47
CA GLN A 91 10.82 0.47 -4.34
C GLN A 91 9.85 0.49 -5.52
N THR A 92 9.88 -0.56 -6.32
CA THR A 92 8.97 -0.82 -7.44
C THR A 92 8.16 -2.11 -7.26
N ARG A 93 8.53 -2.95 -6.28
CA ARG A 93 7.87 -4.22 -5.97
C ARG A 93 7.43 -4.25 -4.51
N PRO A 94 6.31 -4.92 -4.20
CA PRO A 94 5.94 -5.17 -2.81
C PRO A 94 6.99 -6.03 -2.13
N TYR A 95 7.13 -5.85 -0.82
CA TYR A 95 7.91 -6.72 0.04
C TYR A 95 7.16 -6.95 1.36
N SER A 96 7.59 -7.94 2.12
CA SER A 96 7.04 -8.22 3.44
C SER A 96 8.16 -8.28 4.47
N PHE A 97 7.83 -7.94 5.70
CA PHE A 97 8.72 -8.10 6.84
C PHE A 97 7.90 -8.50 8.08
N GLU A 98 8.56 -9.11 9.06
CA GLU A 98 7.91 -9.47 10.32
C GLU A 98 8.13 -8.37 11.36
N HIS A 99 7.04 -7.99 12.03
CA HIS A 99 7.05 -6.97 13.06
C HIS A 99 5.95 -7.21 14.10
N GLY A 100 6.32 -7.22 15.38
CA GLY A 100 5.36 -7.37 16.48
C GLY A 100 4.51 -8.66 16.43
N GLY A 101 5.05 -9.77 15.90
CA GLY A 101 4.29 -11.02 15.72
C GLY A 101 3.33 -11.02 14.53
N LEU A 102 3.43 -10.01 13.68
CA LEU A 102 2.66 -9.87 12.45
C LEU A 102 3.59 -9.93 11.24
N ARG A 103 3.08 -10.43 10.11
CA ARG A 103 3.70 -10.24 8.80
C ARG A 103 3.11 -8.98 8.18
N VAL A 104 3.94 -7.98 7.92
CA VAL A 104 3.56 -6.70 7.33
C VAL A 104 3.92 -6.70 5.86
N HIS A 105 2.92 -6.59 5.00
CA HIS A 105 3.07 -6.43 3.56
C HIS A 105 3.12 -4.94 3.22
N VAL A 106 4.10 -4.56 2.41
CA VAL A 106 4.30 -3.16 1.98
C VAL A 106 4.22 -3.08 0.48
N SER A 107 3.36 -2.21 0.00
CA SER A 107 3.30 -1.82 -1.42
C SER A 107 3.52 -0.32 -1.54
N SER A 108 4.21 0.08 -2.60
CA SER A 108 4.54 1.48 -2.85
C SER A 108 4.45 1.76 -4.35
N LEU A 109 3.76 2.84 -4.72
CA LEU A 109 3.57 3.24 -6.10
C LEU A 109 3.84 4.72 -6.30
N PRO A 110 4.57 5.08 -7.35
CA PRO A 110 4.55 6.44 -7.86
C PRO A 110 3.17 6.75 -8.47
N ILE A 111 2.67 7.96 -8.23
CA ILE A 111 1.43 8.47 -8.82
C ILE A 111 1.74 9.81 -9.46
N ASP A 112 1.56 9.89 -10.76
CA ASP A 112 1.84 11.11 -11.53
C ASP A 112 1.12 12.33 -10.97
N GLY A 113 1.87 13.41 -10.75
CA GLY A 113 1.38 14.66 -10.21
C GLY A 113 0.97 14.62 -8.73
N VAL A 114 1.33 13.56 -8.02
CA VAL A 114 1.24 13.44 -6.55
C VAL A 114 2.61 13.20 -5.95
N GLY A 115 3.32 12.17 -6.44
CA GLY A 115 4.56 11.65 -5.91
C GLY A 115 4.44 10.16 -5.64
N ARG A 116 4.35 9.72 -4.38
CA ARG A 116 4.32 8.31 -4.01
C ARG A 116 3.26 8.00 -2.96
N VAL A 117 2.50 6.93 -3.15
CA VAL A 117 1.59 6.37 -2.14
C VAL A 117 2.15 5.03 -1.66
N ARG A 118 2.15 4.82 -0.34
CA ARG A 118 2.50 3.55 0.30
C ARG A 118 1.33 3.04 1.12
N VAL A 119 1.16 1.73 1.07
CA VAL A 119 0.18 1.03 1.91
C VAL A 119 0.85 -0.11 2.67
N TRP A 120 0.34 -0.39 3.87
CA TRP A 120 0.78 -1.49 4.72
C TRP A 120 -0.45 -2.28 5.17
N ARG A 121 -0.36 -3.59 5.06
CA ARG A 121 -1.33 -4.54 5.58
C ARG A 121 -0.63 -5.55 6.46
N ALA A 122 -1.22 -5.87 7.59
CA ALA A 122 -0.69 -6.90 8.48
C ALA A 122 -1.58 -8.13 8.48
N GLU A 123 -0.96 -9.29 8.60
CA GLU A 123 -1.63 -10.55 8.90
C GLU A 123 -0.97 -11.21 10.11
N ALA A 124 -1.76 -11.93 10.91
CA ALA A 124 -1.21 -12.69 12.01
C ALA A 124 -0.32 -13.81 11.47
N LEU A 125 0.86 -13.98 12.05
CA LEU A 125 1.67 -15.16 11.80
C LEU A 125 0.91 -16.38 12.33
N THR A 126 0.10 -17.01 11.47
CA THR A 126 -0.44 -18.33 11.79
C THR A 126 0.75 -19.27 11.95
N ALA A 127 0.75 -20.05 13.04
CA ALA A 127 1.74 -21.09 13.32
C ALA A 127 1.60 -22.25 12.30
N GLN A 128 1.85 -21.93 11.04
CA GLN A 128 1.92 -22.91 9.97
C GLN A 128 3.39 -23.28 9.83
N ARG A 129 3.66 -24.57 10.04
CA ARG A 129 4.98 -25.19 9.96
C ARG A 129 5.82 -24.54 8.86
N ALA A 130 6.88 -23.86 9.27
CA ALA A 130 7.95 -23.40 8.39
C ALA A 130 8.47 -24.61 7.61
N SER A 131 8.29 -24.61 6.30
CA SER A 131 9.15 -25.38 5.43
C SER A 131 10.54 -24.77 5.52
N PRO A 132 11.61 -25.55 5.78
CA PRO A 132 12.96 -25.02 6.07
C PRO A 132 13.58 -24.20 4.92
N ASP A 133 13.03 -24.27 3.72
CA ASP A 133 13.61 -23.64 2.52
C ASP A 133 13.33 -22.12 2.37
N MET A 134 12.45 -21.54 3.16
CA MET A 134 12.10 -20.11 3.03
C MET A 134 12.87 -19.19 4.01
N ALA A 135 13.51 -19.75 5.04
CA ALA A 135 14.28 -18.97 6.02
C ALA A 135 15.62 -18.48 5.46
N GLU A 136 16.17 -19.15 4.46
CA GLU A 136 17.47 -18.83 3.87
C GLU A 136 17.39 -17.70 2.83
N GLN A 137 16.20 -17.47 2.23
CA GLN A 137 16.00 -16.40 1.25
C GLN A 137 15.77 -15.01 1.88
N ALA A 138 15.26 -14.93 3.10
CA ALA A 138 15.02 -13.65 3.78
C ALA A 138 16.33 -12.99 4.29
N SER A 139 17.42 -13.75 4.46
CA SER A 139 18.72 -13.23 4.88
C SER A 139 19.65 -12.90 3.72
N ALA A 140 19.35 -13.38 2.51
CA ALA A 140 20.21 -13.21 1.33
C ALA A 140 19.95 -11.90 0.54
N ASP A 141 18.79 -11.26 0.73
CA ASP A 141 18.41 -10.05 -0.02
C ASP A 141 19.01 -8.74 0.52
N ILE A 142 20.01 -8.80 1.40
CA ILE A 142 20.74 -7.62 1.89
C ILE A 142 21.91 -7.21 0.96
N HIS A 143 22.25 -8.02 -0.05
CA HIS A 143 23.36 -7.74 -0.98
C HIS A 143 23.00 -8.10 -2.41
N GLU A 144 22.80 -7.07 -3.22
CA GLU A 144 23.34 -6.79 -4.58
C GLU A 144 22.38 -5.95 -5.45
N PRO A 145 22.89 -4.93 -6.17
CA PRO A 145 22.09 -4.10 -7.06
C PRO A 145 22.07 -4.72 -8.47
N GLY A 146 21.00 -5.45 -8.79
CA GLY A 146 20.73 -5.91 -10.15
C GLY A 146 19.72 -4.98 -10.85
N TYR A 147 20.22 -4.05 -11.67
CA TYR A 147 19.38 -3.22 -12.53
C TYR A 147 18.75 -4.06 -13.64
N LEU A 148 17.48 -4.40 -13.51
CA LEU A 148 16.63 -4.75 -14.64
C LEU A 148 15.50 -3.72 -14.74
N ARG A 149 15.44 -3.04 -15.88
CA ARG A 149 14.36 -2.12 -16.25
C ARG A 149 13.02 -2.82 -16.05
N SER A 150 12.27 -2.39 -15.04
CA SER A 150 10.86 -2.79 -14.90
C SER A 150 10.01 -1.88 -15.78
N PRO A 151 9.01 -2.43 -16.48
CA PRO A 151 8.02 -1.62 -17.19
C PRO A 151 7.35 -0.67 -16.21
N VAL A 152 6.95 0.50 -16.69
CA VAL A 152 6.10 1.44 -15.97
C VAL A 152 4.83 0.69 -15.56
N ILE A 153 4.74 0.35 -14.28
CA ILE A 153 3.54 -0.27 -13.73
C ILE A 153 2.48 0.83 -13.71
N GLU A 154 1.40 0.64 -14.44
CA GLU A 154 0.25 1.55 -14.40
C GLU A 154 -0.21 1.68 -12.94
N SER A 155 -0.54 2.91 -12.52
CA SER A 155 -0.81 3.30 -11.12
C SER A 155 -1.92 2.48 -10.43
N THR A 156 -2.62 1.64 -11.18
CA THR A 156 -3.73 0.80 -10.74
C THR A 156 -3.31 -0.57 -10.19
N GLU A 157 -2.09 -1.04 -10.48
CA GLU A 157 -1.64 -2.38 -10.05
C GLU A 157 -1.43 -2.50 -8.52
N LEU A 158 -1.26 -1.37 -7.81
CA LEU A 158 -1.21 -1.37 -6.35
C LEU A 158 -2.51 -1.92 -5.76
N PHE A 159 -3.61 -1.41 -6.26
CA PHE A 159 -4.94 -1.75 -5.75
C PHE A 159 -5.37 -3.16 -6.13
N ASP A 160 -4.77 -3.74 -7.18
CA ASP A 160 -4.97 -5.14 -7.56
C ASP A 160 -4.34 -6.13 -6.55
N ARG A 161 -3.43 -5.65 -5.71
CA ARG A 161 -2.77 -6.46 -4.67
C ARG A 161 -3.45 -6.40 -3.30
N ILE A 162 -4.43 -5.52 -3.14
CA ILE A 162 -5.33 -5.52 -2.00
C ILE A 162 -6.34 -6.65 -2.25
N PRO A 163 -6.47 -7.64 -1.35
CA PRO A 163 -7.32 -8.81 -1.60
C PRO A 163 -8.82 -8.49 -1.58
N ASP A 164 -9.18 -7.31 -1.08
CA ASP A 164 -10.55 -6.84 -1.04
C ASP A 164 -10.92 -6.17 -2.37
N GLY A 165 -12.16 -6.32 -2.80
CA GLY A 165 -12.69 -5.65 -3.98
C GLY A 165 -12.81 -4.14 -3.75
N LEU A 166 -12.09 -3.35 -4.55
CA LEU A 166 -12.14 -1.88 -4.51
C LEU A 166 -12.85 -1.35 -5.76
N MET A 167 -13.65 -0.33 -5.55
CA MET A 167 -14.40 0.37 -6.59
C MET A 167 -14.32 1.88 -6.36
N ILE A 168 -14.12 2.64 -7.42
CA ILE A 168 -14.22 4.11 -7.42
C ILE A 168 -15.43 4.49 -8.26
N CYS A 169 -16.33 5.28 -7.68
CA CYS A 169 -17.49 5.84 -8.39
C CYS A 169 -17.33 7.34 -8.60
N ALA A 170 -17.91 7.83 -9.69
CA ALA A 170 -18.13 9.26 -9.91
C ALA A 170 -19.25 9.80 -9.00
N GLU A 171 -19.49 11.12 -9.04
CA GLU A 171 -20.57 11.78 -8.29
C GLU A 171 -21.97 11.27 -8.68
N ASP A 172 -22.12 10.82 -9.92
CA ASP A 172 -23.35 10.20 -10.46
C ASP A 172 -23.50 8.72 -10.10
N GLN A 173 -22.66 8.20 -9.20
CA GLN A 173 -22.61 6.81 -8.74
C GLN A 173 -22.23 5.78 -9.81
N ARG A 174 -21.71 6.22 -10.97
CA ARG A 174 -21.18 5.31 -11.97
C ARG A 174 -19.74 4.93 -11.68
N ILE A 175 -19.42 3.67 -11.92
CA ILE A 175 -18.10 3.10 -11.70
C ILE A 175 -17.09 3.74 -12.66
N GLN A 176 -16.04 4.32 -12.11
CA GLN A 176 -14.91 4.85 -12.88
C GLN A 176 -13.73 3.88 -12.92
N TRP A 177 -13.57 3.08 -11.88
CA TRP A 177 -12.48 2.15 -11.77
C TRP A 177 -12.78 1.04 -10.74
N VAL A 178 -12.20 -0.15 -10.98
CA VAL A 178 -12.24 -1.29 -10.06
C VAL A 178 -10.89 -2.00 -10.04
N ASN A 179 -10.55 -2.66 -8.93
CA ASN A 179 -9.36 -3.52 -8.85
C ASN A 179 -9.63 -4.95 -9.32
N GLN A 180 -8.57 -5.74 -9.48
CA GLN A 180 -8.68 -7.13 -9.92
C GLN A 180 -9.50 -8.03 -8.97
N PRO A 181 -9.37 -7.96 -7.62
CA PRO A 181 -10.25 -8.68 -6.71
C PRO A 181 -11.74 -8.35 -6.87
N PHE A 182 -12.08 -7.09 -7.12
CA PHE A 182 -13.46 -6.71 -7.44
C PHE A 182 -13.97 -7.41 -8.70
N MET A 183 -13.17 -7.42 -9.77
CA MET A 183 -13.55 -8.12 -11.01
C MET A 183 -13.75 -9.61 -10.78
N GLN A 184 -12.90 -10.26 -9.99
CA GLN A 184 -13.03 -11.67 -9.64
C GLN A 184 -14.30 -11.94 -8.82
N MET A 185 -14.59 -11.09 -7.83
CA MET A 185 -15.76 -11.20 -6.95
C MET A 185 -17.09 -11.10 -7.73
N TYR A 186 -17.11 -10.25 -8.76
CA TYR A 186 -18.32 -9.99 -9.56
C TYR A 186 -18.29 -10.64 -10.95
N HIS A 187 -17.36 -11.57 -11.19
CA HIS A 187 -17.20 -12.33 -12.44
C HIS A 187 -17.10 -11.44 -13.69
N LEU A 188 -16.43 -10.29 -13.56
CA LEU A 188 -16.25 -9.36 -14.68
C LEU A 188 -15.04 -9.80 -15.54
N PRO A 189 -15.14 -9.80 -16.88
CA PRO A 189 -14.06 -10.24 -17.74
C PRO A 189 -12.85 -9.29 -17.74
N ASP A 190 -13.11 -7.99 -17.60
CA ASP A 190 -12.09 -6.94 -17.53
C ASP A 190 -12.65 -5.68 -16.86
N ARG A 191 -11.78 -4.66 -16.64
CA ARG A 191 -12.18 -3.38 -16.02
C ARG A 191 -13.17 -2.60 -16.87
N ALA A 192 -13.05 -2.68 -18.19
CA ALA A 192 -13.92 -1.93 -19.11
C ALA A 192 -15.37 -2.40 -18.99
N ALA A 193 -15.59 -3.64 -18.62
CA ALA A 193 -16.92 -4.19 -18.36
C ALA A 193 -17.62 -3.58 -17.15
N ALA A 194 -16.88 -2.98 -16.21
CA ALA A 194 -17.44 -2.29 -15.04
C ALA A 194 -17.61 -0.80 -15.26
N VAL A 195 -16.72 -0.17 -16.04
CA VAL A 195 -16.67 1.30 -16.17
C VAL A 195 -17.94 1.84 -16.82
N GLY A 196 -18.53 2.86 -16.19
CA GLY A 196 -19.77 3.50 -16.63
C GLY A 196 -21.04 2.82 -16.15
N LEU A 197 -20.97 1.61 -15.57
CA LEU A 197 -22.11 0.94 -14.95
C LEU A 197 -22.43 1.53 -13.57
N ALA A 198 -23.67 1.47 -13.17
CA ALA A 198 -24.05 1.64 -11.77
C ALA A 198 -23.76 0.32 -11.00
N PHE A 199 -23.50 0.43 -9.69
CA PHE A 199 -23.14 -0.75 -8.90
C PHE A 199 -24.22 -1.85 -8.90
N ASP A 200 -25.49 -1.45 -8.93
CA ASP A 200 -26.60 -2.41 -9.00
C ASP A 200 -26.65 -3.20 -10.33
N GLU A 201 -26.12 -2.64 -11.41
CA GLU A 201 -25.99 -3.32 -12.71
C GLU A 201 -24.90 -4.41 -12.63
N VAL A 202 -23.76 -4.10 -12.00
CA VAL A 202 -22.69 -5.07 -11.76
C VAL A 202 -23.17 -6.19 -10.82
N TYR A 203 -23.88 -5.85 -9.75
CA TYR A 203 -24.44 -6.82 -8.82
C TYR A 203 -25.42 -7.78 -9.49
N ARG A 204 -26.33 -7.26 -10.33
CA ARG A 204 -27.27 -8.09 -11.11
C ARG A 204 -26.57 -9.00 -12.11
N HIS A 205 -25.50 -8.51 -12.75
CA HIS A 205 -24.67 -9.33 -13.65
C HIS A 205 -24.05 -10.51 -12.89
N ALA A 206 -23.39 -10.26 -11.77
CA ALA A 206 -22.77 -11.31 -10.96
C ALA A 206 -23.81 -12.37 -10.48
N TRP A 207 -25.00 -11.92 -10.10
CA TRP A 207 -26.08 -12.82 -9.69
C TRP A 207 -26.57 -13.69 -10.85
N SER A 208 -26.65 -13.16 -12.08
CA SER A 208 -27.05 -13.91 -13.25
C SER A 208 -26.03 -14.97 -13.68
N VAL A 209 -24.72 -14.71 -13.44
CA VAL A 209 -23.64 -15.64 -13.78
C VAL A 209 -23.41 -16.67 -12.67
N GLY A 210 -23.59 -16.30 -11.40
CA GLY A 210 -23.40 -17.19 -10.25
C GLY A 210 -24.62 -18.03 -9.85
N GLY A 211 -25.79 -17.75 -10.41
CA GLY A 211 -27.05 -18.39 -10.06
C GLY A 211 -27.39 -19.69 -10.83
N GLU A 212 -26.53 -20.15 -11.73
CA GLU A 212 -26.71 -21.42 -12.48
C GLU A 212 -25.97 -22.62 -11.87
N GLY A 213 -25.66 -22.55 -10.57
CA GLY A 213 -24.94 -23.60 -9.86
C GLY A 213 -25.73 -24.12 -8.64
N ASP A 214 -26.83 -24.83 -8.86
CA ASP A 214 -27.39 -25.84 -7.91
C ASP A 214 -28.14 -26.92 -8.71
#